data_854b9ee61cc164cb49c321ce5538af7a
#
_entry.id   854b9ee61cc164cb49c321ce5538af7a
#
_cell.length_a   1.000
_cell.length_b   1.000
_cell.length_c   1.000
_cell.angle_alpha   90.00
_cell.angle_beta   90.00
_cell.angle_gamma   90.00
#
_symmetry.space_group_name_H-M   'P 1'
#
loop_
_entity.id
_entity.type
_entity.pdbx_description
1 polymer ?
#
loop_
_entity_poly.entity_id
_entity_poly.type
_entity_poly.pdbx_seq_one_letter_code
_entity_poly.pdbx_strand_id
1 'polypeptide(L)'
;LPFQIACAPWIDAIKFSDKLNSYGMEGIRFRPLHIKPFFSVFSGEDIQGIQIFITNYKKAVLTEINFYIMQAIAELYPDRAVFDKANTNRHRMFDLVCGSDYIRKTFTQTNKVSSIQNFWRKDAETFKELSKKYYLY
;
A
#
# COMPACT_ATOMS: atom_id res chain seq x y z
N LEU A 1 13.24 -8.76 5.97
CA LEU A 1 12.04 -8.61 5.09
C LEU A 1 11.78 -7.13 4.77
N PRO A 2 12.76 -6.36 4.26
CA PRO A 2 12.56 -4.95 3.97
C PRO A 2 11.48 -4.78 2.90
N PHE A 3 10.57 -3.82 3.13
CA PHE A 3 9.48 -3.44 2.22
C PHE A 3 8.43 -4.54 1.92
N GLN A 4 8.48 -5.68 2.61
CA GLN A 4 7.57 -6.80 2.38
C GLN A 4 6.57 -7.02 3.52
N ILE A 5 6.55 -6.16 4.53
CA ILE A 5 5.67 -6.33 5.68
C ILE A 5 4.90 -5.04 6.00
N ALA A 6 3.68 -5.21 6.51
CA ALA A 6 2.89 -4.14 7.12
C ALA A 6 2.27 -4.68 8.41
N CYS A 7 2.74 -4.15 9.54
CA CYS A 7 2.38 -4.63 10.88
C CYS A 7 2.14 -3.47 11.84
N ALA A 8 1.26 -3.70 12.82
CA ALA A 8 1.05 -2.79 13.94
C ALA A 8 0.44 -3.56 15.14
N PRO A 9 0.54 -3.02 16.39
CA PRO A 9 0.01 -3.68 17.57
C PRO A 9 -1.52 -3.90 17.56
N TRP A 10 -2.25 -3.07 16.81
CA TRP A 10 -3.72 -3.09 16.72
C TRP A 10 -4.26 -3.90 15.54
N ILE A 11 -3.39 -4.48 14.70
CA ILE A 11 -3.80 -5.30 13.55
C ILE A 11 -4.06 -6.74 14.01
N ASP A 12 -5.16 -7.32 13.55
CA ASP A 12 -5.41 -8.76 13.53
C ASP A 12 -4.88 -9.32 12.21
N ALA A 13 -3.83 -10.13 12.27
CA ALA A 13 -3.11 -10.62 11.09
C ALA A 13 -3.99 -11.43 10.15
N ILE A 14 -4.89 -12.27 10.69
CA ILE A 14 -5.76 -13.14 9.88
C ILE A 14 -6.79 -12.29 9.16
N LYS A 15 -7.56 -11.48 9.88
CA LYS A 15 -8.57 -10.60 9.27
C LYS A 15 -7.98 -9.67 8.23
N PHE A 16 -6.78 -9.14 8.50
CA PHE A 16 -6.12 -8.21 7.59
C PHE A 16 -5.63 -8.91 6.32
N SER A 17 -5.02 -10.11 6.44
CA SER A 17 -4.60 -10.89 5.27
C SER A 17 -5.77 -11.35 4.42
N ASP A 18 -6.86 -11.82 5.04
CA ASP A 18 -8.07 -12.25 4.34
C ASP A 18 -8.72 -11.09 3.58
N LYS A 19 -8.81 -9.92 4.24
CA LYS A 19 -9.32 -8.71 3.61
C LYS A 19 -8.50 -8.30 2.39
N LEU A 20 -7.18 -8.27 2.49
CA LEU A 20 -6.30 -7.92 1.38
C LEU A 20 -6.36 -8.94 0.25
N ASN A 21 -6.42 -10.24 0.56
CA ASN A 21 -6.58 -11.29 -0.45
C ASN A 21 -7.94 -11.23 -1.14
N SER A 22 -9.00 -10.74 -0.46
CA SER A 22 -10.35 -10.60 -1.05
C SER A 22 -10.41 -9.56 -2.18
N TYR A 23 -9.45 -8.63 -2.26
CA TYR A 23 -9.37 -7.67 -3.38
C TYR A 23 -8.91 -8.32 -4.71
N GLY A 24 -8.43 -9.56 -4.69
CA GLY A 24 -8.10 -10.30 -5.90
C GLY A 24 -6.91 -9.75 -6.69
N MET A 25 -5.92 -9.14 -6.04
CA MET A 25 -4.76 -8.55 -6.71
C MET A 25 -3.96 -9.63 -7.45
N GLU A 26 -3.93 -9.56 -8.77
CA GLU A 26 -3.20 -10.55 -9.58
C GLU A 26 -1.70 -10.54 -9.28
N GLY A 27 -1.12 -11.74 -9.14
CA GLY A 27 0.31 -11.92 -8.89
C GLY A 27 0.78 -11.53 -7.49
N ILE A 28 -0.15 -11.24 -6.56
CA ILE A 28 0.15 -10.87 -5.18
C ILE A 28 -0.65 -11.76 -4.23
N ARG A 29 -0.04 -12.12 -3.10
CA ARG A 29 -0.67 -12.80 -1.97
C ARG A 29 -0.18 -12.20 -0.67
N PHE A 30 -1.07 -12.16 0.31
CA PHE A 30 -0.78 -11.68 1.65
C PHE A 30 -0.90 -12.84 2.64
N ARG A 31 0.09 -12.99 3.49
CA ARG A 31 0.11 -14.00 4.55
C ARG A 31 0.05 -13.33 5.91
N PRO A 32 -0.67 -13.88 6.89
CA PRO A 32 -0.61 -13.39 8.26
C PRO A 32 0.82 -13.49 8.81
N LEU A 33 1.25 -12.48 9.54
CA LEU A 33 2.58 -12.39 10.13
C LEU A 33 2.48 -11.92 11.57
N HIS A 34 3.26 -12.58 12.45
CA HIS A 34 3.48 -12.19 13.84
C HIS A 34 4.97 -11.98 14.02
N ILE A 35 5.37 -10.82 14.52
CA ILE A 35 6.77 -10.48 14.73
C ILE A 35 6.97 -9.70 16.02
N LYS A 36 8.19 -9.75 16.52
CA LYS A 36 8.69 -8.90 17.59
C LYS A 36 9.88 -8.11 17.06
N PRO A 37 9.71 -6.83 16.68
CA PRO A 37 10.81 -6.02 16.16
C PRO A 37 11.92 -5.87 17.19
N PHE A 38 13.15 -6.02 16.76
CA PHE A 38 14.31 -5.83 17.62
C PHE A 38 14.66 -4.35 17.82
N PHE A 39 14.38 -3.51 16.80
CA PHE A 39 14.66 -2.07 16.83
C PHE A 39 13.59 -1.28 16.07
N SER A 40 13.66 0.07 16.14
CA SER A 40 12.73 0.99 15.48
C SER A 40 11.36 1.07 16.18
N VAL A 41 10.33 1.45 15.44
CA VAL A 41 8.96 1.56 15.94
C VAL A 41 8.47 0.20 16.43
N PHE A 42 7.82 0.18 17.61
CA PHE A 42 7.33 -1.03 18.27
C PHE A 42 8.41 -2.04 18.69
N SER A 43 9.67 -1.57 18.92
CA SER A 43 10.74 -2.43 19.40
C SER A 43 10.36 -3.13 20.71
N GLY A 44 10.51 -4.47 20.73
CA GLY A 44 10.18 -5.29 21.90
C GLY A 44 8.69 -5.61 22.09
N GLU A 45 7.79 -5.07 21.25
CA GLU A 45 6.37 -5.38 21.29
C GLU A 45 6.03 -6.57 20.36
N ASP A 46 5.07 -7.41 20.75
CA ASP A 46 4.52 -8.43 19.87
C ASP A 46 3.48 -7.77 18.96
N ILE A 47 3.77 -7.68 17.66
CA ILE A 47 2.91 -7.04 16.67
C ILE A 47 2.49 -8.01 15.57
N GLN A 48 1.35 -7.70 14.96
CA GLN A 48 0.73 -8.53 13.93
C GLN A 48 0.55 -7.73 12.64
N GLY A 49 0.40 -8.45 11.53
CA GLY A 49 0.12 -7.86 10.24
C GLY A 49 0.25 -8.85 9.11
N ILE A 50 0.78 -8.39 7.99
CA ILE A 50 0.93 -9.21 6.78
C ILE A 50 2.35 -9.20 6.25
N GLN A 51 2.67 -10.28 5.54
CA GLN A 51 3.79 -10.36 4.62
C GLN A 51 3.26 -10.40 3.18
N ILE A 52 3.88 -9.59 2.32
CA ILE A 52 3.57 -9.47 0.90
C ILE A 52 4.38 -10.51 0.13
N PHE A 53 3.72 -11.34 -0.66
CA PHE A 53 4.33 -12.30 -1.58
C PHE A 53 3.97 -11.95 -3.02
N ILE A 54 4.99 -11.76 -3.85
CA ILE A 54 4.81 -11.58 -5.29
C ILE A 54 4.89 -12.96 -5.93
N THR A 55 3.74 -13.48 -6.37
CA THR A 55 3.61 -14.81 -6.97
C THR A 55 3.78 -14.77 -8.49
N ASN A 56 3.57 -13.59 -9.11
CA ASN A 56 3.78 -13.38 -10.53
C ASN A 56 4.15 -11.92 -10.81
N TYR A 57 5.42 -11.64 -11.06
CA TYR A 57 5.92 -10.29 -11.34
C TYR A 57 5.38 -9.66 -12.63
N LYS A 58 4.96 -10.47 -13.61
CA LYS A 58 4.41 -9.94 -14.88
C LYS A 58 2.98 -9.40 -14.72
N LYS A 59 2.27 -9.86 -13.70
CA LYS A 59 0.88 -9.48 -13.41
C LYS A 59 0.76 -8.50 -12.25
N ALA A 60 1.71 -8.51 -11.33
CA ALA A 60 1.66 -7.72 -10.12
C ALA A 60 1.80 -6.22 -10.39
N VAL A 61 0.80 -5.43 -10.00
CA VAL A 61 0.86 -3.96 -10.02
C VAL A 61 1.38 -3.48 -8.66
N LEU A 62 2.71 -3.42 -8.52
CA LEU A 62 3.37 -3.16 -7.25
C LEU A 62 3.06 -1.78 -6.66
N THR A 63 2.88 -0.77 -7.51
CA THR A 63 2.61 0.61 -7.11
C THR A 63 1.26 0.80 -6.41
N GLU A 64 0.32 -0.13 -6.58
CA GLU A 64 -1.00 -0.06 -5.96
C GLU A 64 -1.09 -0.76 -4.59
N ILE A 65 -0.13 -1.59 -4.22
CA ILE A 65 -0.18 -2.40 -2.99
C ILE A 65 -0.43 -1.54 -1.75
N ASN A 66 0.30 -0.43 -1.62
CA ASN A 66 0.17 0.44 -0.45
C ASN A 66 -1.23 1.07 -0.35
N PHE A 67 -1.86 1.41 -1.47
CA PHE A 67 -3.21 1.95 -1.47
C PHE A 67 -4.26 0.91 -1.05
N TYR A 68 -4.10 -0.36 -1.48
CA TYR A 68 -4.94 -1.45 -1.00
C TYR A 68 -4.75 -1.74 0.49
N ILE A 69 -3.51 -1.66 0.99
CA ILE A 69 -3.21 -1.75 2.43
C ILE A 69 -3.91 -0.63 3.19
N MET A 70 -3.82 0.62 2.74
CA MET A 70 -4.48 1.76 3.37
C MET A 70 -6.00 1.64 3.31
N GLN A 71 -6.57 1.15 2.21
CA GLN A 71 -8.01 0.88 2.08
C GLN A 71 -8.45 -0.20 3.08
N ALA A 72 -7.73 -1.31 3.18
CA ALA A 72 -8.04 -2.37 4.13
C ALA A 72 -7.96 -1.90 5.58
N ILE A 73 -6.99 -1.05 5.91
CA ILE A 73 -6.89 -0.41 7.24
C ILE A 73 -8.13 0.44 7.51
N ALA A 74 -8.52 1.32 6.58
CA ALA A 74 -9.70 2.18 6.77
C ALA A 74 -11.01 1.38 6.91
N GLU A 75 -11.14 0.26 6.20
CA GLU A 75 -12.33 -0.59 6.25
C GLU A 75 -12.40 -1.45 7.54
N LEU A 76 -11.28 -1.97 8.02
CA LEU A 76 -11.23 -2.83 9.21
C LEU A 76 -11.05 -2.03 10.50
N TYR A 77 -10.37 -0.90 10.44
CA TYR A 77 -9.98 -0.08 11.58
C TYR A 77 -10.25 1.41 11.29
N PRO A 78 -11.53 1.85 11.26
CA PRO A 78 -11.90 3.20 10.83
C PRO A 78 -11.18 4.31 11.60
N ASP A 79 -10.95 4.09 12.91
CA ASP A 79 -10.24 5.04 13.79
C ASP A 79 -8.73 5.12 13.49
N ARG A 80 -8.23 4.34 12.55
CA ARG A 80 -6.81 4.24 12.17
C ARG A 80 -6.54 4.62 10.73
N ALA A 81 -7.47 5.29 10.05
CA ALA A 81 -7.25 5.78 8.70
C ALA A 81 -5.93 6.55 8.60
N VAL A 82 -5.10 6.16 7.62
CA VAL A 82 -3.66 6.47 7.63
C VAL A 82 -3.40 7.98 7.58
N PHE A 83 -4.11 8.70 6.71
CA PHE A 83 -3.90 10.15 6.56
C PHE A 83 -4.44 10.96 7.74
N ASP A 84 -5.48 10.46 8.43
CA ASP A 84 -6.03 11.12 9.61
C ASP A 84 -5.09 11.05 10.82
N LYS A 85 -4.26 10.01 10.86
CA LYS A 85 -3.28 9.78 11.94
C LYS A 85 -1.87 10.22 11.58
N ALA A 86 -1.60 10.51 10.30
CA ALA A 86 -0.28 10.95 9.85
C ALA A 86 -0.01 12.40 10.27
N ASN A 87 1.24 12.66 10.66
CA ASN A 87 1.70 14.03 10.84
C ASN A 87 1.59 14.80 9.50
N THR A 88 1.00 16.00 9.53
CA THR A 88 0.77 16.83 8.33
C THR A 88 2.04 17.13 7.55
N ASN A 89 3.21 17.20 8.21
CA ASN A 89 4.51 17.34 7.54
C ASN A 89 4.84 16.16 6.63
N ARG A 90 4.26 14.99 6.88
CA ARG A 90 4.42 13.79 6.03
C ARG A 90 3.54 13.84 4.77
N HIS A 91 2.47 14.62 4.76
CA HIS A 91 1.58 14.78 3.61
C HIS A 91 2.35 15.29 2.39
N ARG A 92 3.19 16.33 2.58
CA ARG A 92 4.02 16.86 1.49
C ARG A 92 4.99 15.81 0.92
N MET A 93 5.61 15.01 1.78
CA MET A 93 6.50 13.94 1.33
C MET A 93 5.75 12.93 0.47
N PHE A 94 4.56 12.52 0.90
CA PHE A 94 3.70 11.61 0.14
C PHE A 94 3.32 12.20 -1.22
N ASP A 95 2.91 13.49 -1.24
CA ASP A 95 2.51 14.19 -2.46
C ASP A 95 3.67 14.28 -3.48
N LEU A 96 4.90 14.51 -2.99
CA LEU A 96 6.10 14.51 -3.82
C LEU A 96 6.41 13.13 -4.41
N VAL A 97 6.27 12.06 -3.62
CA VAL A 97 6.47 10.68 -4.10
C VAL A 97 5.43 10.29 -5.14
N CYS A 98 4.18 10.71 -4.96
CA CYS A 98 3.10 10.45 -5.91
C CYS A 98 3.09 11.41 -7.12
N GLY A 99 3.90 12.46 -7.09
CA GLY A 99 3.94 13.49 -8.13
C GLY A 99 2.72 14.44 -8.13
N SER A 100 1.80 14.30 -7.18
CA SER A 100 0.58 15.12 -7.08
C SER A 100 -0.05 14.99 -5.70
N ASP A 101 -0.64 16.08 -5.21
CA ASP A 101 -1.47 16.09 -4.02
C ASP A 101 -2.90 15.59 -4.27
N TYR A 102 -3.30 15.51 -5.54
CA TYR A 102 -4.60 15.01 -5.97
C TYR A 102 -4.87 13.60 -5.44
N ILE A 103 -3.87 12.71 -5.51
CA ILE A 103 -4.00 11.31 -5.07
C ILE A 103 -4.34 11.25 -3.59
N ARG A 104 -3.58 11.94 -2.74
CA ARG A 104 -3.85 11.98 -1.30
C ARG A 104 -5.23 12.57 -1.01
N LYS A 105 -5.54 13.75 -1.57
CA LYS A 105 -6.81 14.45 -1.34
C LYS A 105 -8.01 13.60 -1.73
N THR A 106 -7.98 12.97 -2.91
CA THR A 106 -9.06 12.13 -3.40
C THR A 106 -9.18 10.83 -2.59
N PHE A 107 -8.04 10.18 -2.30
CA PHE A 107 -8.05 8.95 -1.52
C PHE A 107 -8.58 9.18 -0.09
N THR A 108 -8.20 10.26 0.57
CA THR A 108 -8.67 10.60 1.94
C THR A 108 -10.18 10.75 2.01
N GLN A 109 -10.83 11.23 0.95
CA GLN A 109 -12.29 11.41 0.94
C GLN A 109 -13.06 10.09 0.90
N THR A 110 -12.50 9.06 0.27
CA THR A 110 -13.21 7.81 -0.02
C THR A 110 -12.58 6.59 0.65
N ASN A 111 -11.28 6.64 0.96
CA ASN A 111 -10.43 5.51 1.34
C ASN A 111 -10.51 4.33 0.36
N LYS A 112 -10.77 4.59 -0.94
CA LYS A 112 -10.91 3.55 -1.97
C LYS A 112 -9.90 3.73 -3.09
N VAL A 113 -9.25 2.64 -3.48
CA VAL A 113 -8.30 2.61 -4.60
C VAL A 113 -8.98 3.02 -5.91
N SER A 114 -10.22 2.60 -6.12
CA SER A 114 -11.00 2.94 -7.33
C SER A 114 -11.13 4.45 -7.59
N SER A 115 -11.09 5.28 -6.55
CA SER A 115 -11.21 6.74 -6.68
C SER A 115 -9.98 7.40 -7.31
N ILE A 116 -8.81 6.77 -7.21
CA ILE A 116 -7.53 7.32 -7.70
C ILE A 116 -7.00 6.57 -8.92
N GLN A 117 -7.51 5.39 -9.21
CA GLN A 117 -6.94 4.45 -10.17
C GLN A 117 -6.86 5.01 -11.59
N ASN A 118 -7.90 5.70 -12.05
CA ASN A 118 -7.92 6.32 -13.36
C ASN A 118 -6.88 7.43 -13.49
N PHE A 119 -6.73 8.26 -12.47
CA PHE A 119 -5.71 9.31 -12.45
C PHE A 119 -4.30 8.71 -12.39
N TRP A 120 -4.11 7.69 -11.55
CA TRP A 120 -2.84 7.00 -11.38
C TRP A 120 -2.33 6.33 -12.65
N ARG A 121 -3.23 5.79 -13.46
CA ARG A 121 -2.90 5.01 -14.67
C ARG A 121 -2.96 5.80 -15.98
N LYS A 122 -3.48 7.04 -15.97
CA LYS A 122 -3.84 7.79 -17.18
C LYS A 122 -2.74 7.91 -18.24
N ASP A 123 -1.47 8.04 -17.80
CA ASP A 123 -0.33 8.27 -18.70
C ASP A 123 0.58 7.04 -18.84
N ALA A 124 0.26 5.93 -18.17
CA ALA A 124 1.15 4.77 -18.06
C ALA A 124 1.50 4.14 -19.43
N GLU A 125 0.52 3.92 -20.29
CA GLU A 125 0.74 3.32 -21.60
C GLU A 125 1.49 4.29 -22.56
N THR A 126 1.13 5.57 -22.54
CA THR A 126 1.84 6.59 -23.31
C THR A 126 3.30 6.70 -22.90
N PHE A 127 3.56 6.72 -21.60
CA PHE A 127 4.94 6.75 -21.08
C PHE A 127 5.70 5.46 -21.42
N LYS A 128 5.07 4.31 -21.36
CA LYS A 128 5.66 3.03 -21.73
C LYS A 128 6.13 3.02 -23.19
N GLU A 129 5.31 3.54 -24.11
CA GLU A 129 5.73 3.65 -25.51
C GLU A 129 6.87 4.67 -25.70
N LEU A 130 6.77 5.85 -25.06
CA LEU A 130 7.80 6.88 -25.14
C LEU A 130 9.13 6.42 -24.56
N SER A 131 9.11 5.61 -23.49
CA SER A 131 10.33 5.16 -22.80
C SER A 131 11.11 4.09 -23.57
N LYS A 132 10.48 3.33 -24.48
CA LYS A 132 11.14 2.24 -25.25
C LYS A 132 12.42 2.66 -25.95
N LYS A 133 12.44 3.88 -26.52
CA LYS A 133 13.62 4.42 -27.22
C LYS A 133 14.85 4.66 -26.32
N TYR A 134 14.66 4.63 -25.01
CA TYR A 134 15.74 4.81 -24.04
C TYR A 134 16.19 3.50 -23.39
N TYR A 135 15.57 2.36 -23.75
CA TYR A 135 16.00 1.06 -23.23
C TYR A 135 17.35 0.67 -23.83
N LEU A 136 18.28 0.28 -22.98
CA LEU A 136 19.62 -0.14 -23.38
C LEU A 136 19.71 -1.65 -23.62
N TYR A 137 18.70 -2.41 -23.18
CA TYR A 137 18.59 -3.88 -23.24
C TYR A 137 17.13 -4.32 -23.13
#